data_ffd4126659435ca61ef304edd2391891
#
_entry.id   ffd4126659435ca61ef304edd2391891
#
_cell.length_a   1.000
_cell.length_b   1.000
_cell.length_c   1.000
_cell.angle_alpha   90.00
_cell.angle_beta   90.00
_cell.angle_gamma   90.00
#
_symmetry.space_group_name_H-M   'P 1'
#
loop_
_entity.id
_entity.type
_entity.pdbx_description
1 polymer ?
#
loop_
_entity_poly.entity_id
_entity_poly.type
_entity_poly.pdbx_seq_one_letter_code
_entity_poly.pdbx_strand_id
1 'polypeptide(L)'
;MENYSINLPSYSIGDNVYEKIEKICSPYGSKAVVIGGHKAINSAKELLISATKDTKVSIIDFVWYGGESCFENVDELAENESVKKADYLFAVGGGKALDTTKCLAVKINKPVFTFPTIASNCSPVTCVSIMYTKEGVFKQPFFFEKPPKHAFINTSLLCKSPSKYLWAGMGDTYAKYFESSVSSRGEDTLVHYHRLGVVISQMCLEPILKYGKKALEDNKNKVNSYEFEQTVLSIAITTGIASILLTAEHIIDYNTGLAHGIFYGLTSFPHIEENHIHGEVVGFGVLILLLVDKQYD
;
A
#
# COMPACT_ATOMS: atom_id res chain seq x y z
N MET A 1 29.67 1.23 -13.87
CA MET A 1 28.28 1.49 -13.45
C MET A 1 27.55 0.15 -13.51
N GLU A 2 26.91 -0.23 -12.43
CA GLU A 2 26.08 -1.44 -12.41
C GLU A 2 24.78 -1.19 -13.18
N ASN A 3 24.27 -2.24 -13.83
CA ASN A 3 22.99 -2.15 -14.52
C ASN A 3 21.86 -2.30 -13.50
N TYR A 4 20.88 -1.43 -13.55
CA TYR A 4 19.66 -1.51 -12.71
C TYR A 4 18.40 -1.23 -13.54
N SER A 5 17.26 -1.65 -13.03
CA SER A 5 15.96 -1.42 -13.64
C SER A 5 14.96 -0.90 -12.61
N ILE A 6 14.25 0.17 -12.92
CA ILE A 6 13.19 0.72 -12.08
C ILE A 6 11.84 0.47 -12.75
N ASN A 7 10.95 -0.24 -12.06
CA ASN A 7 9.59 -0.49 -12.50
C ASN A 7 8.63 0.40 -11.71
N LEU A 8 8.07 1.42 -12.35
CA LEU A 8 7.10 2.31 -11.72
C LEU A 8 5.66 1.74 -11.79
N PRO A 9 4.80 2.07 -10.82
CA PRO A 9 3.46 1.53 -10.76
C PRO A 9 2.53 2.15 -11.83
N SER A 10 1.59 1.34 -12.30
CA SER A 10 0.43 1.80 -13.07
C SER A 10 -0.79 1.90 -12.15
N TYR A 11 -1.59 2.96 -12.28
CA TYR A 11 -2.80 3.13 -11.48
C TYR A 11 -3.90 3.88 -12.20
N SER A 12 -5.12 3.74 -11.71
CA SER A 12 -6.27 4.57 -12.03
C SER A 12 -6.98 4.97 -10.74
N ILE A 13 -7.46 6.21 -10.67
CA ILE A 13 -8.17 6.74 -9.51
C ILE A 13 -9.49 7.41 -9.94
N GLY A 14 -10.46 7.39 -9.06
CA GLY A 14 -11.79 8.02 -9.24
C GLY A 14 -12.95 7.10 -8.87
N ASP A 15 -14.17 7.61 -8.98
CA ASP A 15 -15.38 6.92 -8.52
C ASP A 15 -15.72 5.68 -9.38
N ASN A 16 -15.59 5.80 -10.69
CA ASN A 16 -15.96 4.75 -11.66
C ASN A 16 -14.74 3.99 -12.18
N VAL A 17 -13.65 3.97 -11.41
CA VAL A 17 -12.38 3.41 -11.86
C VAL A 17 -12.46 1.92 -12.21
N TYR A 18 -13.40 1.18 -11.63
CA TYR A 18 -13.60 -0.24 -11.91
C TYR A 18 -14.14 -0.53 -13.30
N GLU A 19 -14.75 0.44 -13.98
CA GLU A 19 -15.14 0.32 -15.40
C GLU A 19 -13.94 0.08 -16.33
N LYS A 20 -12.73 0.39 -15.87
CA LYS A 20 -11.48 0.12 -16.61
C LYS A 20 -10.97 -1.31 -16.49
N ILE A 21 -11.59 -2.15 -15.63
CA ILE A 21 -11.13 -3.52 -15.33
C ILE A 21 -10.98 -4.33 -16.62
N GLU A 22 -12.00 -4.39 -17.48
CA GLU A 22 -11.92 -5.18 -18.71
C GLU A 22 -10.74 -4.74 -19.58
N LYS A 23 -10.64 -3.45 -19.87
CA LYS A 23 -9.57 -2.89 -20.72
C LYS A 23 -8.17 -3.21 -20.19
N ILE A 24 -7.99 -3.16 -18.87
CA ILE A 24 -6.67 -3.30 -18.23
C ILE A 24 -6.34 -4.77 -17.97
N CYS A 25 -7.31 -5.58 -17.54
CA CYS A 25 -7.05 -6.95 -17.09
C CYS A 25 -7.18 -8.00 -18.21
N SER A 26 -8.04 -7.80 -19.21
CA SER A 26 -8.28 -8.80 -20.26
C SER A 26 -7.03 -9.21 -21.08
N PRO A 27 -5.99 -8.38 -21.26
CA PRO A 27 -4.75 -8.84 -21.89
C PRO A 27 -4.00 -9.95 -21.12
N TYR A 28 -4.33 -10.15 -19.85
CA TYR A 28 -3.67 -11.14 -18.98
C TYR A 28 -4.48 -12.43 -18.81
N GLY A 29 -5.69 -12.50 -19.35
CA GLY A 29 -6.58 -13.65 -19.26
C GLY A 29 -8.03 -13.22 -19.02
N SER A 30 -8.87 -14.18 -18.64
CA SER A 30 -10.30 -13.95 -18.44
C SER A 30 -10.80 -14.29 -17.02
N LYS A 31 -10.03 -15.05 -16.24
CA LYS A 31 -10.46 -15.57 -14.94
C LYS A 31 -9.73 -14.86 -13.81
N ALA A 32 -10.47 -14.12 -12.99
CA ALA A 32 -9.97 -13.49 -11.79
C ALA A 32 -10.42 -14.25 -10.55
N VAL A 33 -9.54 -14.37 -9.55
CA VAL A 33 -9.92 -14.71 -8.17
C VAL A 33 -9.70 -13.48 -7.30
N VAL A 34 -10.70 -13.15 -6.49
CA VAL A 34 -10.63 -12.05 -5.51
C VAL A 34 -10.10 -12.60 -4.20
N ILE A 35 -8.99 -12.03 -3.71
CA ILE A 35 -8.37 -12.41 -2.44
C ILE A 35 -8.37 -11.19 -1.51
N GLY A 36 -8.91 -11.33 -0.28
CA GLY A 36 -9.01 -10.21 0.63
C GLY A 36 -9.56 -10.57 2.00
N GLY A 37 -9.66 -9.56 2.86
CA GLY A 37 -10.33 -9.70 4.16
C GLY A 37 -11.85 -9.69 4.03
N HIS A 38 -12.58 -10.36 4.91
CA HIS A 38 -14.03 -10.45 4.84
C HIS A 38 -14.72 -9.08 4.72
N LYS A 39 -14.34 -8.10 5.54
CA LYS A 39 -14.93 -6.75 5.50
C LYS A 39 -14.60 -6.02 4.17
N ALA A 40 -13.37 -6.19 3.69
CA ALA A 40 -12.91 -5.57 2.45
C ALA A 40 -13.63 -6.17 1.23
N ILE A 41 -13.71 -7.50 1.16
CA ILE A 41 -14.48 -8.19 0.12
C ILE A 41 -15.93 -7.72 0.14
N ASN A 42 -16.59 -7.71 1.29
CA ASN A 42 -17.99 -7.29 1.38
C ASN A 42 -18.22 -5.86 0.92
N SER A 43 -17.27 -4.95 1.17
CA SER A 43 -17.39 -3.54 0.73
C SER A 43 -17.18 -3.34 -0.77
N ALA A 44 -16.37 -4.20 -1.43
CA ALA A 44 -16.04 -4.07 -2.84
C ALA A 44 -16.82 -5.03 -3.75
N LYS A 45 -17.43 -6.08 -3.23
CA LYS A 45 -17.99 -7.20 -3.97
C LYS A 45 -18.98 -6.80 -5.04
N GLU A 46 -20.00 -6.02 -4.67
CA GLU A 46 -21.05 -5.59 -5.62
C GLU A 46 -20.48 -4.69 -6.73
N LEU A 47 -19.52 -3.82 -6.39
CA LEU A 47 -18.83 -2.96 -7.36
C LEU A 47 -18.01 -3.79 -8.35
N LEU A 48 -17.30 -4.81 -7.87
CA LEU A 48 -16.49 -5.69 -8.70
C LEU A 48 -17.38 -6.57 -9.60
N ILE A 49 -18.44 -7.15 -9.06
CA ILE A 49 -19.40 -7.95 -9.84
C ILE A 49 -20.05 -7.11 -10.92
N SER A 50 -20.51 -5.90 -10.58
CA SER A 50 -21.12 -4.98 -11.52
C SER A 50 -20.16 -4.57 -12.64
N ALA A 51 -18.90 -4.25 -12.29
CA ALA A 51 -17.88 -3.82 -13.24
C ALA A 51 -17.38 -4.92 -14.17
N THR A 52 -17.54 -6.19 -13.80
CA THR A 52 -17.15 -7.34 -14.62
C THR A 52 -18.32 -8.03 -15.31
N LYS A 53 -19.56 -7.60 -15.01
CA LYS A 53 -20.76 -8.10 -15.66
C LYS A 53 -20.73 -7.78 -17.18
N ASP A 54 -21.06 -8.76 -17.99
CA ASP A 54 -21.10 -8.65 -19.45
C ASP A 54 -19.76 -8.23 -20.11
N THR A 55 -18.63 -8.49 -19.41
CA THR A 55 -17.28 -8.25 -19.90
C THR A 55 -16.52 -9.57 -20.14
N LYS A 56 -15.29 -9.47 -20.66
CA LYS A 56 -14.38 -10.62 -20.83
C LYS A 56 -13.75 -11.11 -19.53
N VAL A 57 -13.94 -10.38 -18.43
CA VAL A 57 -13.37 -10.71 -17.10
C VAL A 57 -14.44 -11.41 -16.27
N SER A 58 -14.12 -12.61 -15.80
CA SER A 58 -14.98 -13.41 -14.92
C SER A 58 -14.36 -13.56 -13.56
N ILE A 59 -15.03 -13.12 -12.52
CA ILE A 59 -14.62 -13.41 -11.13
C ILE A 59 -15.11 -14.82 -10.80
N ILE A 60 -14.18 -15.74 -10.60
CA ILE A 60 -14.49 -17.15 -10.37
C ILE A 60 -14.70 -17.50 -8.90
N ASP A 61 -14.12 -16.72 -7.98
CA ASP A 61 -14.27 -16.94 -6.54
C ASP A 61 -13.85 -15.70 -5.73
N PHE A 62 -14.25 -15.70 -4.45
CA PHE A 62 -13.86 -14.73 -3.42
C PHE A 62 -13.25 -15.48 -2.24
N VAL A 63 -11.94 -15.36 -2.05
CA VAL A 63 -11.15 -16.13 -1.11
C VAL A 63 -10.64 -15.24 0.03
N TRP A 64 -10.75 -15.72 1.26
CA TRP A 64 -10.17 -15.05 2.42
C TRP A 64 -8.65 -15.22 2.43
N TYR A 65 -7.92 -14.12 2.70
CA TYR A 65 -6.45 -14.10 2.63
C TYR A 65 -5.72 -14.74 3.84
N GLY A 66 -6.46 -15.24 4.85
CA GLY A 66 -5.87 -15.89 6.02
C GLY A 66 -5.80 -15.04 7.30
N GLY A 67 -6.02 -13.70 7.18
CA GLY A 67 -6.06 -12.77 8.34
C GLY A 67 -4.74 -12.08 8.65
N GLU A 68 -3.58 -12.70 8.37
CA GLU A 68 -2.26 -12.10 8.55
C GLU A 68 -1.41 -12.19 7.28
N SER A 69 -0.50 -11.22 7.09
CA SER A 69 0.47 -11.26 6.00
C SER A 69 1.66 -12.14 6.38
N CYS A 70 1.48 -13.46 6.25
CA CYS A 70 2.50 -14.44 6.59
C CYS A 70 2.70 -15.46 5.47
N PHE A 71 3.87 -16.10 5.43
CA PHE A 71 4.21 -17.07 4.39
C PHE A 71 3.31 -18.30 4.45
N GLU A 72 2.87 -18.70 5.63
CA GLU A 72 1.96 -19.83 5.84
C GLU A 72 0.62 -19.61 5.13
N ASN A 73 0.03 -18.40 5.22
CA ASN A 73 -1.19 -18.05 4.51
C ASN A 73 -0.95 -17.98 2.98
N VAL A 74 0.22 -17.51 2.54
CA VAL A 74 0.61 -17.55 1.11
C VAL A 74 0.66 -18.98 0.61
N ASP A 75 1.21 -19.92 1.40
CA ASP A 75 1.33 -21.32 1.05
C ASP A 75 -0.05 -21.99 0.96
N GLU A 76 -0.92 -21.75 1.94
CA GLU A 76 -2.30 -22.24 1.94
C GLU A 76 -3.09 -21.71 0.73
N LEU A 77 -2.95 -20.43 0.40
CA LEU A 77 -3.60 -19.84 -0.78
C LEU A 77 -3.07 -20.40 -2.10
N ALA A 78 -1.78 -20.74 -2.18
CA ALA A 78 -1.21 -21.34 -3.38
C ALA A 78 -1.81 -22.72 -3.70
N GLU A 79 -2.28 -23.45 -2.68
CA GLU A 79 -2.96 -24.73 -2.82
C GLU A 79 -4.46 -24.62 -3.11
N ASN A 80 -5.04 -23.42 -3.00
CA ASN A 80 -6.46 -23.21 -3.25
C ASN A 80 -6.83 -23.43 -4.71
N GLU A 81 -7.85 -24.25 -4.97
CA GLU A 81 -8.24 -24.65 -6.34
C GLU A 81 -8.73 -23.46 -7.21
N SER A 82 -9.38 -22.46 -6.63
CA SER A 82 -9.81 -21.26 -7.37
C SER A 82 -8.59 -20.40 -7.74
N VAL A 83 -7.61 -20.29 -6.85
CA VAL A 83 -6.35 -19.59 -7.10
C VAL A 83 -5.55 -20.29 -8.22
N LYS A 84 -5.49 -21.62 -8.21
CA LYS A 84 -4.83 -22.40 -9.28
C LYS A 84 -5.48 -22.19 -10.63
N LYS A 85 -6.83 -22.12 -10.69
CA LYS A 85 -7.62 -21.95 -11.93
C LYS A 85 -7.67 -20.54 -12.47
N ALA A 86 -7.37 -19.54 -11.65
CA ALA A 86 -7.39 -18.13 -12.06
C ALA A 86 -6.22 -17.79 -12.98
N ASP A 87 -6.43 -16.90 -13.94
CA ASP A 87 -5.37 -16.36 -14.80
C ASP A 87 -4.58 -15.26 -14.06
N TYR A 88 -5.24 -14.52 -13.18
CA TYR A 88 -4.66 -13.45 -12.37
C TYR A 88 -5.42 -13.24 -11.06
N LEU A 89 -4.82 -12.45 -10.15
CA LEU A 89 -5.31 -12.22 -8.81
C LEU A 89 -5.80 -10.78 -8.65
N PHE A 90 -6.95 -10.60 -8.01
CA PHE A 90 -7.45 -9.32 -7.52
C PHE A 90 -7.21 -9.24 -6.01
N ALA A 91 -6.22 -8.47 -5.60
CA ALA A 91 -5.92 -8.21 -4.19
C ALA A 91 -6.84 -7.11 -3.67
N VAL A 92 -7.74 -7.43 -2.75
CA VAL A 92 -8.79 -6.53 -2.25
C VAL A 92 -8.63 -6.30 -0.75
N GLY A 93 -8.30 -5.06 -0.34
CA GLY A 93 -8.21 -4.78 1.08
C GLY A 93 -7.27 -3.68 1.49
N GLY A 94 -6.79 -3.77 2.72
CA GLY A 94 -5.70 -2.97 3.27
C GLY A 94 -4.35 -3.68 3.15
N GLY A 95 -3.29 -3.10 3.73
CA GLY A 95 -1.91 -3.55 3.58
C GLY A 95 -1.70 -5.05 3.71
N LYS A 96 -2.12 -5.67 4.82
CA LYS A 96 -1.92 -7.11 5.06
C LYS A 96 -2.49 -8.00 3.96
N ALA A 97 -3.73 -7.74 3.50
CA ALA A 97 -4.35 -8.51 2.43
C ALA A 97 -3.67 -8.28 1.07
N LEU A 98 -3.28 -7.03 0.78
CA LEU A 98 -2.55 -6.70 -0.44
C LEU A 98 -1.17 -7.35 -0.46
N ASP A 99 -0.44 -7.28 0.65
CA ASP A 99 0.90 -7.84 0.78
C ASP A 99 0.90 -9.38 0.68
N THR A 100 -0.04 -10.05 1.33
CA THR A 100 -0.23 -11.51 1.17
C THR A 100 -0.47 -11.88 -0.29
N THR A 101 -1.37 -11.15 -0.97
CA THR A 101 -1.74 -11.47 -2.36
C THR A 101 -0.61 -11.13 -3.34
N LYS A 102 0.17 -10.06 -3.11
CA LYS A 102 1.37 -9.74 -3.89
C LYS A 102 2.44 -10.83 -3.74
N CYS A 103 2.71 -11.26 -2.50
CA CYS A 103 3.63 -12.35 -2.23
C CYS A 103 3.19 -13.65 -2.92
N LEU A 104 1.90 -14.00 -2.83
CA LEU A 104 1.31 -15.13 -3.53
C LEU A 104 1.50 -15.02 -5.04
N ALA A 105 1.23 -13.86 -5.63
CA ALA A 105 1.37 -13.63 -7.06
C ALA A 105 2.78 -13.91 -7.57
N VAL A 106 3.80 -13.48 -6.80
CA VAL A 106 5.20 -13.80 -7.09
C VAL A 106 5.46 -15.30 -6.99
N LYS A 107 5.00 -15.93 -5.90
CA LYS A 107 5.19 -17.37 -5.66
C LYS A 107 4.64 -18.24 -6.77
N ILE A 108 3.42 -17.93 -7.26
CA ILE A 108 2.76 -18.74 -8.31
C ILE A 108 2.91 -18.16 -9.72
N ASN A 109 3.73 -17.11 -9.88
CA ASN A 109 3.99 -16.41 -11.13
C ASN A 109 2.71 -15.99 -11.89
N LYS A 110 1.77 -15.36 -11.19
CA LYS A 110 0.53 -14.82 -11.78
C LYS A 110 0.47 -13.30 -11.68
N PRO A 111 -0.14 -12.61 -12.67
CA PRO A 111 -0.40 -11.18 -12.56
C PRO A 111 -1.27 -10.85 -11.34
N VAL A 112 -1.00 -9.73 -10.68
CA VAL A 112 -1.82 -9.21 -9.59
C VAL A 112 -2.25 -7.78 -9.86
N PHE A 113 -3.50 -7.48 -9.54
CA PHE A 113 -4.11 -6.16 -9.59
C PHE A 113 -4.61 -5.81 -8.19
N THR A 114 -4.41 -4.58 -7.75
CA THR A 114 -4.76 -4.17 -6.39
C THR A 114 -6.00 -3.27 -6.36
N PHE A 115 -6.84 -3.51 -5.38
CA PHE A 115 -8.10 -2.82 -5.12
C PHE A 115 -8.12 -2.41 -3.65
N PRO A 116 -7.45 -1.30 -3.27
CA PRO A 116 -7.44 -0.84 -1.90
C PRO A 116 -8.85 -0.46 -1.45
N THR A 117 -9.21 -0.85 -0.22
CA THR A 117 -10.48 -0.51 0.42
C THR A 117 -10.33 0.46 1.58
N ILE A 118 -9.09 0.76 1.93
CA ILE A 118 -8.69 1.77 2.93
C ILE A 118 -7.44 2.50 2.44
N ALA A 119 -7.26 3.75 2.83
CA ALA A 119 -6.08 4.56 2.50
C ALA A 119 -5.15 4.64 3.73
N SER A 120 -4.50 3.54 4.07
CA SER A 120 -3.67 3.44 5.28
C SER A 120 -2.16 3.38 5.02
N ASN A 121 -1.74 3.15 3.77
CA ASN A 121 -0.35 3.06 3.34
C ASN A 121 -0.22 2.93 1.82
N CYS A 122 1.00 2.78 1.32
CA CYS A 122 1.34 2.67 -0.09
C CYS A 122 1.40 1.22 -0.66
N SER A 123 1.02 0.21 0.12
CA SER A 123 1.04 -1.20 -0.30
C SER A 123 0.37 -1.50 -1.65
N PRO A 124 -0.69 -0.75 -2.09
CA PRO A 124 -1.31 -1.01 -3.40
C PRO A 124 -0.36 -0.96 -4.59
N VAL A 125 0.76 -0.24 -4.50
CA VAL A 125 1.64 0.03 -5.65
C VAL A 125 3.11 -0.32 -5.42
N THR A 126 3.50 -0.78 -4.24
CA THR A 126 4.91 -1.05 -3.91
C THR A 126 5.42 -2.39 -4.41
N CYS A 127 6.76 -2.48 -4.60
CA CYS A 127 7.49 -3.70 -4.91
C CYS A 127 7.97 -4.45 -3.65
N VAL A 128 7.25 -4.32 -2.56
CA VAL A 128 7.55 -4.96 -1.29
C VAL A 128 6.28 -5.41 -0.60
N SER A 129 6.34 -6.54 0.09
CA SER A 129 5.33 -7.01 1.03
C SER A 129 5.96 -7.10 2.41
N ILE A 130 5.27 -6.59 3.41
CA ILE A 130 5.71 -6.73 4.81
C ILE A 130 5.15 -8.03 5.35
N MET A 131 6.06 -8.94 5.71
CA MET A 131 5.69 -10.26 6.19
C MET A 131 5.85 -10.36 7.71
N TYR A 132 4.88 -11.01 8.32
CA TYR A 132 4.78 -11.23 9.75
C TYR A 132 4.81 -12.74 10.06
N THR A 133 4.91 -13.09 11.33
CA THR A 133 4.59 -14.44 11.78
C THR A 133 3.06 -14.61 11.82
N LYS A 134 2.57 -15.83 12.00
CA LYS A 134 1.13 -16.11 12.11
C LYS A 134 0.49 -15.40 13.32
N GLU A 135 1.29 -15.09 14.34
CA GLU A 135 0.91 -14.35 15.56
C GLU A 135 0.96 -12.82 15.38
N GLY A 136 1.35 -12.33 14.18
CA GLY A 136 1.39 -10.89 13.88
C GLY A 136 2.71 -10.18 14.22
N VAL A 137 3.76 -10.91 14.61
CA VAL A 137 5.08 -10.32 14.89
C VAL A 137 5.81 -10.05 13.57
N PHE A 138 6.39 -8.86 13.41
CA PHE A 138 7.19 -8.52 12.23
C PHE A 138 8.30 -9.56 11.99
N LYS A 139 8.39 -10.06 10.74
CA LYS A 139 9.38 -11.06 10.34
C LYS A 139 10.43 -10.46 9.42
N GLN A 140 10.00 -9.98 8.26
CA GLN A 140 10.90 -9.38 7.27
C GLN A 140 10.14 -8.68 6.13
N PRO A 141 10.74 -7.72 5.41
CA PRO A 141 10.27 -7.33 4.09
C PRO A 141 10.54 -8.44 3.08
N PHE A 142 9.65 -8.58 2.11
CA PHE A 142 9.81 -9.46 0.95
C PHE A 142 9.77 -8.60 -0.29
N PHE A 143 10.92 -8.39 -0.93
CA PHE A 143 11.08 -7.57 -2.13
C PHE A 143 10.84 -8.37 -3.41
N PHE A 144 10.33 -7.71 -4.44
CA PHE A 144 10.14 -8.25 -5.78
C PHE A 144 10.37 -7.16 -6.84
N GLU A 145 10.72 -7.60 -8.07
CA GLU A 145 11.16 -6.69 -9.14
C GLU A 145 10.09 -5.70 -9.62
N LYS A 146 8.83 -6.11 -9.65
CA LYS A 146 7.77 -5.36 -10.34
C LYS A 146 6.60 -5.12 -9.40
N PRO A 147 6.05 -3.90 -9.39
CA PRO A 147 4.82 -3.62 -8.68
C PRO A 147 3.65 -4.41 -9.27
N PRO A 148 2.48 -4.43 -8.60
CA PRO A 148 1.24 -4.92 -9.19
C PRO A 148 1.03 -4.35 -10.59
N LYS A 149 0.40 -5.13 -11.47
CA LYS A 149 0.16 -4.74 -12.86
C LYS A 149 -0.61 -3.44 -12.97
N HIS A 150 -1.57 -3.21 -12.05
CA HIS A 150 -2.32 -1.97 -11.94
C HIS A 150 -2.99 -1.86 -10.57
N ALA A 151 -3.11 -0.63 -10.06
CA ALA A 151 -3.88 -0.32 -8.86
C ALA A 151 -5.17 0.42 -9.25
N PHE A 152 -6.33 -0.10 -8.83
CA PHE A 152 -7.64 0.51 -9.05
C PHE A 152 -8.09 1.20 -7.76
N ILE A 153 -7.95 2.51 -7.69
CA ILE A 153 -8.21 3.31 -6.49
C ILE A 153 -9.60 3.95 -6.59
N ASN A 154 -10.61 3.28 -6.04
CA ASN A 154 -11.98 3.78 -6.02
C ASN A 154 -12.17 4.74 -4.84
N THR A 155 -12.22 6.04 -5.11
CA THR A 155 -12.31 7.08 -4.09
C THR A 155 -13.66 7.08 -3.36
N SER A 156 -14.76 6.75 -4.06
CA SER A 156 -16.08 6.58 -3.43
C SER A 156 -16.15 5.40 -2.46
N LEU A 157 -15.37 4.34 -2.69
CA LEU A 157 -15.24 3.23 -1.75
C LEU A 157 -14.36 3.64 -0.57
N LEU A 158 -13.21 4.26 -0.84
CA LEU A 158 -12.25 4.66 0.19
C LEU A 158 -12.83 5.69 1.16
N CYS A 159 -13.60 6.67 0.68
CA CYS A 159 -14.16 7.71 1.56
C CYS A 159 -15.21 7.16 2.55
N LYS A 160 -15.75 5.96 2.30
CA LYS A 160 -16.66 5.25 3.21
C LYS A 160 -15.93 4.45 4.29
N SER A 161 -14.63 4.26 4.17
CA SER A 161 -13.84 3.52 5.16
C SER A 161 -13.74 4.29 6.49
N PRO A 162 -13.45 3.60 7.61
CA PRO A 162 -13.23 4.27 8.88
C PRO A 162 -12.06 5.26 8.84
N SER A 163 -12.28 6.48 9.32
CA SER A 163 -11.33 7.60 9.23
C SER A 163 -9.97 7.35 9.92
N LYS A 164 -9.92 6.42 10.87
CA LYS A 164 -8.66 6.03 11.51
C LYS A 164 -7.62 5.50 10.51
N TYR A 165 -8.05 4.88 9.41
CA TYR A 165 -7.12 4.38 8.39
C TYR A 165 -6.54 5.51 7.54
N LEU A 166 -7.34 6.51 7.20
CA LEU A 166 -6.82 7.72 6.54
C LEU A 166 -5.85 8.48 7.45
N TRP A 167 -6.19 8.61 8.73
CA TRP A 167 -5.32 9.20 9.75
C TRP A 167 -3.97 8.48 9.83
N ALA A 168 -3.98 7.15 9.94
CA ALA A 168 -2.78 6.35 9.95
C ALA A 168 -1.97 6.47 8.64
N GLY A 169 -2.66 6.48 7.50
CA GLY A 169 -2.02 6.69 6.20
C GLY A 169 -1.26 8.02 6.12
N MET A 170 -1.82 9.09 6.67
CA MET A 170 -1.14 10.38 6.76
C MET A 170 0.12 10.30 7.63
N GLY A 171 0.06 9.62 8.78
CA GLY A 171 1.21 9.43 9.67
C GLY A 171 2.36 8.66 9.02
N ASP A 172 2.04 7.56 8.35
CA ASP A 172 3.01 6.77 7.57
C ASP A 172 3.64 7.58 6.43
N THR A 173 2.83 8.41 5.77
CA THR A 173 3.28 9.26 4.66
C THR A 173 4.21 10.39 5.13
N TYR A 174 3.98 10.98 6.28
CA TYR A 174 4.90 11.96 6.88
C TYR A 174 6.29 11.35 7.11
N ALA A 175 6.34 10.13 7.62
CA ALA A 175 7.61 9.45 7.87
C ALA A 175 8.43 9.35 6.59
N LYS A 176 7.82 9.09 5.44
CA LYS A 176 8.52 9.01 4.15
C LYS A 176 9.31 10.27 3.84
N TYR A 177 8.72 11.44 4.06
CA TYR A 177 9.42 12.71 3.85
C TYR A 177 10.54 12.93 4.86
N PHE A 178 10.23 12.85 6.15
CA PHE A 178 11.18 13.22 7.19
C PHE A 178 12.36 12.25 7.27
N GLU A 179 12.10 10.95 7.18
CA GLU A 179 13.18 9.94 7.22
C GLU A 179 14.09 10.04 6.00
N SER A 180 13.54 10.15 4.78
CA SER A 180 14.37 10.27 3.59
C SER A 180 15.16 11.58 3.55
N SER A 181 14.59 12.68 4.05
CA SER A 181 15.27 13.98 4.12
C SER A 181 16.40 13.98 5.13
N VAL A 182 16.23 13.34 6.28
CA VAL A 182 17.28 13.25 7.31
C VAL A 182 18.39 12.30 6.89
N SER A 183 18.04 11.10 6.41
CA SER A 183 19.04 10.09 6.03
C SER A 183 19.84 10.43 4.78
N SER A 184 19.30 11.27 3.89
CA SER A 184 20.04 11.72 2.69
C SER A 184 20.82 13.03 2.87
N ARG A 185 20.76 13.62 4.06
CA ARG A 185 21.38 14.92 4.34
C ARG A 185 22.91 14.84 4.29
N GLY A 186 23.53 15.65 3.43
CA GLY A 186 24.99 15.68 3.26
C GLY A 186 25.54 14.59 2.34
N GLU A 187 24.68 13.78 1.73
CA GLU A 187 25.09 12.75 0.77
C GLU A 187 25.27 13.33 -0.64
N ASP A 188 26.50 13.68 -0.99
CA ASP A 188 26.80 14.23 -2.32
C ASP A 188 26.78 13.17 -3.44
N THR A 189 26.87 11.88 -3.09
CA THR A 189 27.07 10.77 -4.03
C THR A 189 25.82 9.89 -4.22
N LEU A 190 24.63 10.37 -3.82
CA LEU A 190 23.37 9.66 -4.05
C LEU A 190 23.23 9.26 -5.53
N VAL A 191 23.00 7.98 -5.78
CA VAL A 191 22.66 7.49 -7.11
C VAL A 191 21.34 8.11 -7.59
N HIS A 192 21.17 8.20 -8.91
CA HIS A 192 20.06 8.94 -9.53
C HIS A 192 18.69 8.55 -8.99
N TYR A 193 18.39 7.27 -8.87
CA TYR A 193 17.07 6.82 -8.40
C TYR A 193 16.81 7.15 -6.93
N HIS A 194 17.80 7.05 -6.03
CA HIS A 194 17.65 7.48 -4.63
C HIS A 194 17.44 9.00 -4.55
N ARG A 195 18.22 9.79 -5.31
CA ARG A 195 18.03 11.24 -5.37
C ARG A 195 16.62 11.61 -5.86
N LEU A 196 16.12 10.92 -6.89
CA LEU A 196 14.76 11.10 -7.40
C LEU A 196 13.72 10.74 -6.32
N GLY A 197 13.92 9.63 -5.59
CA GLY A 197 13.06 9.22 -4.49
C GLY A 197 12.98 10.26 -3.37
N VAL A 198 14.13 10.83 -2.98
CA VAL A 198 14.20 11.92 -1.99
C VAL A 198 13.43 13.16 -2.47
N VAL A 199 13.59 13.55 -3.74
CA VAL A 199 12.83 14.69 -4.30
C VAL A 199 11.34 14.42 -4.33
N ILE A 200 10.92 13.23 -4.75
CA ILE A 200 9.50 12.84 -4.77
C ILE A 200 8.92 12.79 -3.36
N SER A 201 9.70 12.39 -2.35
CA SER A 201 9.22 12.33 -0.97
C SER A 201 8.76 13.68 -0.42
N GLN A 202 9.20 14.80 -0.98
CA GLN A 202 8.71 16.15 -0.62
C GLN A 202 7.20 16.27 -0.89
N MET A 203 6.68 15.61 -1.93
CA MET A 203 5.25 15.56 -2.20
C MET A 203 4.47 14.63 -1.25
N CYS A 204 5.13 13.92 -0.36
CA CYS A 204 4.47 13.21 0.74
C CYS A 204 4.02 14.16 1.85
N LEU A 205 4.69 15.29 2.04
CA LEU A 205 4.38 16.25 3.11
C LEU A 205 3.33 17.28 2.69
N GLU A 206 3.58 18.02 1.61
CA GLU A 206 2.80 19.21 1.24
C GLU A 206 1.29 18.95 1.08
N PRO A 207 0.83 17.94 0.31
CA PRO A 207 -0.60 17.71 0.14
C PRO A 207 -1.29 17.36 1.47
N ILE A 208 -0.62 16.65 2.36
CA ILE A 208 -1.19 16.26 3.66
C ILE A 208 -1.30 17.49 4.59
N LEU A 209 -0.28 18.35 4.63
CA LEU A 209 -0.36 19.60 5.38
C LEU A 209 -1.49 20.49 4.86
N LYS A 210 -1.65 20.58 3.55
CA LYS A 210 -2.63 21.45 2.90
C LYS A 210 -4.06 20.90 2.96
N TYR A 211 -4.24 19.61 2.74
CA TYR A 211 -5.55 19.00 2.51
C TYR A 211 -5.95 18.00 3.60
N GLY A 212 -5.02 17.43 4.37
CA GLY A 212 -5.27 16.29 5.25
C GLY A 212 -6.35 16.55 6.31
N LYS A 213 -6.39 17.73 6.91
CA LYS A 213 -7.43 18.08 7.88
C LYS A 213 -8.82 18.05 7.24
N LYS A 214 -8.99 18.70 6.08
CA LYS A 214 -10.25 18.72 5.35
C LYS A 214 -10.62 17.33 4.84
N ALA A 215 -9.65 16.59 4.30
CA ALA A 215 -9.83 15.21 3.84
C ALA A 215 -10.34 14.29 4.98
N LEU A 216 -9.83 14.47 6.20
CA LEU A 216 -10.28 13.70 7.36
C LEU A 216 -11.72 14.05 7.77
N GLU A 217 -12.09 15.33 7.73
CA GLU A 217 -13.46 15.79 7.96
C GLU A 217 -14.41 15.21 6.89
N ASP A 218 -14.02 15.28 5.61
CA ASP A 218 -14.79 14.76 4.49
C ASP A 218 -14.95 13.23 4.58
N ASN A 219 -13.90 12.50 4.92
CA ASN A 219 -14.00 11.06 5.14
C ASN A 219 -14.94 10.71 6.30
N LYS A 220 -14.93 11.47 7.43
CA LYS A 220 -15.91 11.28 8.51
C LYS A 220 -17.35 11.46 8.01
N ASN A 221 -17.56 12.42 7.12
CA ASN A 221 -18.87 12.77 6.54
C ASN A 221 -19.19 11.92 5.29
N LYS A 222 -18.30 11.00 4.86
CA LYS A 222 -18.43 10.18 3.65
C LYS A 222 -18.53 11.00 2.35
N VAL A 223 -17.85 12.14 2.32
CA VAL A 223 -17.76 13.03 1.16
C VAL A 223 -16.49 12.73 0.38
N ASN A 224 -16.64 12.38 -0.88
CA ASN A 224 -15.53 12.21 -1.81
C ASN A 224 -15.17 13.57 -2.43
N SER A 225 -14.25 14.29 -1.79
CA SER A 225 -13.81 15.63 -2.20
C SER A 225 -12.47 15.59 -2.93
N TYR A 226 -12.11 16.71 -3.55
CA TYR A 226 -10.78 16.91 -4.13
C TYR A 226 -9.69 16.75 -3.07
N GLU A 227 -9.87 17.32 -1.89
CA GLU A 227 -8.92 17.25 -0.78
C GLU A 227 -8.72 15.81 -0.29
N PHE A 228 -9.80 15.03 -0.24
CA PHE A 228 -9.73 13.60 0.07
C PHE A 228 -8.92 12.86 -0.99
N GLU A 229 -9.21 13.07 -2.28
CA GLU A 229 -8.50 12.43 -3.40
C GLU A 229 -7.00 12.78 -3.40
N GLN A 230 -6.64 14.07 -3.19
CA GLN A 230 -5.22 14.48 -3.13
C GLN A 230 -4.49 13.84 -1.94
N THR A 231 -5.16 13.70 -0.80
CA THR A 231 -4.60 13.01 0.37
C THR A 231 -4.40 11.52 0.08
N VAL A 232 -5.37 10.86 -0.55
CA VAL A 232 -5.25 9.44 -0.97
C VAL A 232 -4.11 9.25 -1.97
N LEU A 233 -3.94 10.15 -2.94
CA LEU A 233 -2.85 10.12 -3.92
C LEU A 233 -1.49 10.25 -3.22
N SER A 234 -1.37 11.15 -2.24
CA SER A 234 -0.14 11.29 -1.46
C SER A 234 0.19 10.01 -0.70
N ILE A 235 -0.79 9.41 -0.01
CA ILE A 235 -0.62 8.18 0.77
C ILE A 235 -0.28 6.98 -0.12
N ALA A 236 -1.07 6.72 -1.15
CA ALA A 236 -0.94 5.50 -1.92
C ALA A 236 0.12 5.59 -3.02
N ILE A 237 0.10 6.68 -3.80
CA ILE A 237 0.88 6.79 -5.03
C ILE A 237 2.22 7.48 -4.81
N THR A 238 2.21 8.69 -4.25
CA THR A 238 3.46 9.45 -4.04
C THR A 238 4.40 8.68 -3.12
N THR A 239 3.89 8.22 -1.96
CA THR A 239 4.66 7.40 -1.01
C THR A 239 5.13 6.10 -1.65
N GLY A 240 4.28 5.45 -2.47
CA GLY A 240 4.65 4.22 -3.16
C GLY A 240 5.76 4.41 -4.19
N ILE A 241 5.70 5.46 -5.00
CA ILE A 241 6.78 5.79 -5.98
C ILE A 241 8.08 6.13 -5.24
N ALA A 242 8.00 6.96 -4.19
CA ALA A 242 9.17 7.28 -3.37
C ALA A 242 9.77 5.99 -2.77
N SER A 243 8.93 5.11 -2.22
CA SER A 243 9.36 3.82 -1.66
C SER A 243 10.09 2.95 -2.69
N ILE A 244 9.52 2.77 -3.91
CA ILE A 244 10.16 1.99 -4.97
C ILE A 244 11.57 2.55 -5.30
N LEU A 245 11.69 3.86 -5.42
CA LEU A 245 12.96 4.50 -5.74
C LEU A 245 13.96 4.42 -4.59
N LEU A 246 13.50 4.58 -3.34
CA LEU A 246 14.34 4.55 -2.15
C LEU A 246 14.71 3.13 -1.69
N THR A 247 14.02 2.09 -2.17
CA THR A 247 14.33 0.69 -1.88
C THR A 247 14.88 -0.06 -3.09
N ALA A 248 15.21 0.63 -4.16
CA ALA A 248 15.82 0.03 -5.34
C ALA A 248 17.12 -0.69 -4.95
N GLU A 249 17.38 -1.83 -5.59
CA GLU A 249 18.50 -2.73 -5.27
C GLU A 249 18.45 -3.26 -3.81
N HIS A 250 17.26 -3.22 -3.18
CA HIS A 250 17.01 -3.67 -1.79
C HIS A 250 17.76 -2.87 -0.72
N ILE A 251 18.20 -1.65 -1.05
CA ILE A 251 18.81 -0.70 -0.11
C ILE A 251 17.68 0.04 0.61
N ILE A 252 17.65 -0.01 1.93
CA ILE A 252 16.57 0.59 2.74
C ILE A 252 16.99 1.86 3.49
N ASP A 253 18.25 2.27 3.39
CA ASP A 253 18.88 3.33 4.20
C ASP A 253 18.18 4.69 4.09
N TYR A 254 17.54 4.96 2.97
CA TYR A 254 16.81 6.22 2.74
C TYR A 254 15.29 6.06 2.82
N ASN A 255 14.80 4.85 3.04
CA ASN A 255 13.37 4.55 3.02
C ASN A 255 12.75 4.46 4.41
N THR A 256 13.52 4.01 5.39
CA THR A 256 13.13 3.84 6.79
C THR A 256 14.23 4.39 7.70
N GLY A 257 13.84 4.96 8.83
CA GLY A 257 14.78 5.58 9.76
C GLY A 257 14.28 5.52 11.20
N LEU A 258 14.45 6.61 11.95
CA LEU A 258 14.14 6.66 13.38
C LEU A 258 12.64 6.45 13.66
N ALA A 259 11.74 6.99 12.84
CA ALA A 259 10.30 6.87 13.06
C ALA A 259 9.84 5.40 12.98
N HIS A 260 10.29 4.67 11.97
CA HIS A 260 10.04 3.23 11.86
C HIS A 260 10.80 2.42 12.91
N GLY A 261 12.01 2.83 13.30
CA GLY A 261 12.75 2.22 14.42
C GLY A 261 11.96 2.28 15.74
N ILE A 262 11.33 3.44 16.01
CA ILE A 262 10.45 3.61 17.17
C ILE A 262 9.20 2.73 17.04
N PHE A 263 8.59 2.65 15.85
CA PHE A 263 7.47 1.74 15.59
C PHE A 263 7.84 0.29 15.94
N TYR A 264 8.96 -0.23 15.43
CA TYR A 264 9.40 -1.60 15.73
C TYR A 264 9.67 -1.82 17.22
N GLY A 265 10.25 -0.82 17.90
CA GLY A 265 10.47 -0.88 19.34
C GLY A 265 9.17 -0.90 20.15
N LEU A 266 8.22 -0.02 19.83
CA LEU A 266 6.95 0.10 20.54
C LEU A 266 6.00 -1.07 20.30
N THR A 267 5.95 -1.61 19.08
CA THR A 267 5.07 -2.76 18.75
C THR A 267 5.58 -4.09 19.30
N SER A 268 6.77 -4.12 19.93
CA SER A 268 7.18 -5.24 20.77
C SER A 268 6.33 -5.37 22.05
N PHE A 269 5.61 -4.31 22.45
CA PHE A 269 4.68 -4.33 23.57
C PHE A 269 3.29 -4.75 23.08
N PRO A 270 2.69 -5.87 23.57
CA PRO A 270 1.40 -6.37 23.09
C PRO A 270 0.29 -5.34 23.13
N HIS A 271 0.24 -4.50 24.17
CA HIS A 271 -0.78 -3.46 24.28
C HIS A 271 -0.73 -2.44 23.13
N ILE A 272 0.45 -2.11 22.64
CA ILE A 272 0.63 -1.18 21.49
C ILE A 272 0.23 -1.88 20.19
N GLU A 273 0.73 -3.10 19.97
CA GLU A 273 0.42 -3.87 18.75
C GLU A 273 -1.08 -4.14 18.59
N GLU A 274 -1.78 -4.45 19.67
CA GLU A 274 -3.21 -4.79 19.64
C GLU A 274 -4.14 -3.57 19.46
N ASN A 275 -3.74 -2.39 19.96
CA ASN A 275 -4.65 -1.23 20.05
C ASN A 275 -4.33 -0.11 19.06
N HIS A 276 -3.14 -0.11 18.45
CA HIS A 276 -2.70 0.93 17.54
C HIS A 276 -2.40 0.36 16.16
N ILE A 277 -2.54 1.18 15.13
CA ILE A 277 -2.26 0.78 13.75
C ILE A 277 -0.93 1.39 13.28
N HIS A 278 -0.27 0.72 12.34
CA HIS A 278 1.09 1.02 11.87
C HIS A 278 1.37 2.52 11.73
N GLY A 279 0.65 3.22 10.87
CA GLY A 279 0.92 4.64 10.59
C GLY A 279 0.60 5.60 11.75
N GLU A 280 -0.19 5.19 12.73
CA GLU A 280 -0.40 5.94 13.97
C GLU A 280 0.88 5.95 14.82
N VAL A 281 1.48 4.78 15.02
CA VAL A 281 2.73 4.63 15.79
C VAL A 281 3.91 5.22 15.04
N VAL A 282 3.98 5.03 13.72
CA VAL A 282 5.00 5.65 12.86
C VAL A 282 4.89 7.18 12.92
N GLY A 283 3.67 7.73 12.85
CA GLY A 283 3.43 9.17 12.98
C GLY A 283 3.89 9.74 14.34
N PHE A 284 3.71 8.99 15.43
CA PHE A 284 4.32 9.33 16.73
C PHE A 284 5.85 9.32 16.65
N GLY A 285 6.43 8.32 15.99
CA GLY A 285 7.87 8.24 15.75
C GLY A 285 8.43 9.44 14.97
N VAL A 286 7.64 10.02 14.05
CA VAL A 286 8.03 11.26 13.35
C VAL A 286 8.19 12.42 14.32
N LEU A 287 7.32 12.58 15.29
CA LEU A 287 7.45 13.63 16.30
C LEU A 287 8.75 13.49 17.10
N ILE A 288 9.12 12.27 17.45
CA ILE A 288 10.39 12.00 18.13
C ILE A 288 11.59 12.29 17.20
N LEU A 289 11.50 11.91 15.92
CA LEU A 289 12.54 12.24 14.94
C LEU A 289 12.76 13.75 14.84
N LEU A 290 11.69 14.54 14.74
CA LEU A 290 11.76 16.00 14.68
C LEU A 290 12.42 16.60 15.93
N LEU A 291 12.07 16.11 17.12
CA LEU A 291 12.71 16.52 18.37
C LEU A 291 14.21 16.20 18.40
N VAL A 292 14.59 14.99 17.99
CA VAL A 292 16.00 14.56 17.93
C VAL A 292 16.79 15.39 16.90
N ASP A 293 16.17 15.69 15.76
CA ASP A 293 16.77 16.50 14.69
C ASP A 293 16.66 18.02 14.94
N LYS A 294 16.11 18.43 16.10
CA LYS A 294 15.97 19.84 16.53
C LYS A 294 15.14 20.69 15.57
N GLN A 295 14.17 20.11 14.90
CA GLN A 295 13.17 20.79 14.09
C GLN A 295 11.98 21.13 14.99
N TYR A 296 11.93 22.36 15.52
CA TYR A 296 10.92 22.77 16.51
C TYR A 296 9.81 23.67 15.92
N ASP A 297 9.91 24.04 14.65
CA ASP A 297 8.99 24.97 13.96
C ASP A 297 7.86 24.25 13.21
#